data_20beb939eef94cb709e1a8e2a8041148
#
_entry.id   20beb939eef94cb709e1a8e2a8041148
#
_cell.length_a   1.000
_cell.length_b   1.000
_cell.length_c   1.000
_cell.angle_alpha   90.00
_cell.angle_beta   90.00
_cell.angle_gamma   90.00
#
_symmetry.space_group_name_H-M   'P 1'
#
loop_
_entity.id
_entity.type
_entity.pdbx_description
1 polymer ?
#
loop_
_entity_poly.entity_id
_entity_poly.type
_entity_poly.pdbx_seq_one_letter_code
_entity_poly.pdbx_strand_id
1 'polypeptide(L)'
;MRLNYSFLLLVLFLCTSSLYSQQKEAIADTTFVKLKDYSTDFVYDMKYATEDNFLKAKVYDCAECFLRLQTVKALVKANAKFMRKGYRIQLFDCYRPLDIQKRMWKIISNPEYVADPAKGSIHNRGGAVDITLVDADGKELDMGTSFDFFGPEAGHYFDNLPDEVKENRLLLKRIMQKSGFISFDSEWWHYNLKNASKEKVSNAKWLCE
;
A
#
# COMPACT_ATOMS: atom_id res chain seq x y z
N MET A 1 37.02 45.14 67.28
CA MET A 1 36.81 43.88 66.58
C MET A 1 35.63 44.06 65.63
N ARG A 2 35.88 44.31 64.35
CA ARG A 2 34.83 44.54 63.37
C ARG A 2 34.69 43.28 62.50
N LEU A 3 33.55 42.60 62.59
CA LEU A 3 33.21 41.49 61.69
C LEU A 3 32.69 42.07 60.37
N ASN A 4 33.39 41.80 59.26
CA ASN A 4 32.92 42.07 57.92
C ASN A 4 32.11 40.89 57.44
N TYR A 5 30.82 41.09 57.27
CA TYR A 5 29.98 40.11 56.58
C TYR A 5 30.01 40.41 55.07
N SER A 6 30.82 39.66 54.33
CA SER A 6 30.74 39.62 52.87
C SER A 6 29.49 38.89 52.49
N PHE A 7 28.52 39.59 51.95
CA PHE A 7 27.29 39.02 51.36
C PHE A 7 27.68 38.38 50.06
N LEU A 8 27.73 37.02 50.10
CA LEU A 8 27.90 36.21 48.92
C LEU A 8 26.54 36.10 48.23
N LEU A 9 26.26 36.96 47.24
CA LEU A 9 25.11 36.89 46.37
C LEU A 9 25.33 35.72 45.39
N LEU A 10 24.81 34.55 45.73
CA LEU A 10 24.72 33.39 44.84
C LEU A 10 23.60 33.65 43.85
N VAL A 11 23.94 34.20 42.68
CA VAL A 11 23.00 34.30 41.55
C VAL A 11 22.80 32.89 41.01
N LEU A 12 21.74 32.21 41.42
CA LEU A 12 21.24 31.00 40.81
C LEU A 12 20.72 31.36 39.40
N PHE A 13 21.57 31.18 38.40
CA PHE A 13 21.14 31.21 37.01
C PHE A 13 20.31 29.94 36.79
N LEU A 14 19.00 30.01 36.99
CA LEU A 14 18.06 29.00 36.55
C LEU A 14 18.06 28.97 35.03
N CYS A 15 18.97 28.19 34.45
CA CYS A 15 18.87 27.76 33.08
C CYS A 15 17.59 26.91 32.96
N THR A 16 16.47 27.56 32.75
CA THR A 16 15.30 26.89 32.19
C THR A 16 15.61 26.50 30.75
N SER A 17 16.29 25.39 30.60
CA SER A 17 16.32 24.67 29.30
C SER A 17 14.90 24.32 28.98
N SER A 18 14.22 25.18 28.22
CA SER A 18 12.98 24.87 27.55
C SER A 18 13.30 23.70 26.63
N LEU A 19 13.02 22.50 27.11
CA LEU A 19 12.91 21.29 26.25
C LEU A 19 11.74 21.56 25.31
N TYR A 20 11.99 22.27 24.22
CA TYR A 20 11.16 22.22 23.05
C TYR A 20 11.24 20.76 22.56
N SER A 21 10.42 19.92 23.15
CA SER A 21 10.03 18.67 22.52
C SER A 21 9.43 19.10 21.18
N GLN A 22 10.20 18.97 20.09
CA GLN A 22 9.66 19.01 18.76
C GLN A 22 8.70 17.83 18.66
N GLN A 23 7.45 18.09 19.03
CA GLN A 23 6.37 17.17 18.79
C GLN A 23 6.28 17.03 17.26
N LYS A 24 6.92 15.97 16.72
CA LYS A 24 6.86 15.66 15.30
C LYS A 24 5.38 15.58 14.96
N GLU A 25 4.89 16.57 14.25
CA GLU A 25 3.46 16.66 13.90
C GLU A 25 3.03 15.33 13.30
N ALA A 26 2.01 14.70 13.88
CA ALA A 26 1.60 13.39 13.45
C ALA A 26 1.06 13.49 12.01
N ILE A 27 1.70 12.80 11.09
CA ILE A 27 1.28 12.76 9.68
C ILE A 27 -0.15 12.24 9.63
N ALA A 28 -1.04 12.98 8.94
CA ALA A 28 -2.44 12.59 8.80
C ALA A 28 -2.59 11.26 8.08
N ASP A 29 -3.51 10.42 8.50
CA ASP A 29 -3.78 9.09 7.92
C ASP A 29 -4.17 9.15 6.42
N THR A 30 -4.64 10.31 5.97
CA THR A 30 -5.00 10.58 4.56
C THR A 30 -3.81 11.04 3.70
N THR A 31 -2.63 11.27 4.29
CA THR A 31 -1.42 11.68 3.56
C THR A 31 -0.89 10.52 2.72
N PHE A 32 -0.46 10.80 1.49
CA PHE A 32 0.27 9.83 0.69
C PHE A 32 1.70 9.69 1.19
N VAL A 33 2.14 8.46 1.34
CA VAL A 33 3.49 8.11 1.79
C VAL A 33 4.04 6.96 0.96
N LYS A 34 5.37 6.84 0.87
CA LYS A 34 6.05 5.73 0.21
C LYS A 34 6.05 4.52 1.15
N LEU A 35 5.62 3.35 0.69
CA LEU A 35 5.55 2.15 1.52
C LEU A 35 6.93 1.72 2.04
N LYS A 36 7.98 1.87 1.25
CA LYS A 36 9.36 1.53 1.64
C LYS A 36 9.86 2.27 2.88
N ASP A 37 9.32 3.48 3.16
CA ASP A 37 9.70 4.27 4.34
C ASP A 37 9.13 3.68 5.65
N TYR A 38 8.20 2.73 5.55
CA TYR A 38 7.50 2.10 6.67
C TYR A 38 7.87 0.63 6.87
N SER A 39 8.27 -0.07 5.82
CA SER A 39 8.77 -1.45 5.88
C SER A 39 9.51 -1.81 4.60
N THR A 40 10.62 -2.53 4.76
CA THR A 40 11.44 -3.11 3.69
C THR A 40 11.10 -4.56 3.38
N ASP A 41 10.09 -5.13 4.06
CA ASP A 41 9.76 -6.56 4.01
C ASP A 41 8.82 -6.93 2.84
N PHE A 42 8.54 -6.01 1.94
CA PHE A 42 7.71 -6.23 0.75
C PHE A 42 8.57 -6.60 -0.46
N VAL A 43 7.98 -7.36 -1.36
CA VAL A 43 8.52 -7.59 -2.71
C VAL A 43 7.77 -6.70 -3.70
N TYR A 44 8.46 -6.17 -4.69
CA TYR A 44 7.89 -5.23 -5.65
C TYR A 44 8.04 -5.78 -7.06
N ASP A 45 6.91 -6.00 -7.72
CA ASP A 45 6.80 -6.33 -9.14
C ASP A 45 5.72 -5.42 -9.77
N MET A 46 6.02 -4.12 -9.79
CA MET A 46 5.08 -3.08 -10.21
C MET A 46 4.79 -3.21 -11.71
N LYS A 47 3.80 -4.04 -12.06
CA LYS A 47 3.50 -4.49 -13.42
C LYS A 47 3.34 -3.35 -14.42
N TYR A 48 2.67 -2.28 -14.02
CA TYR A 48 2.41 -1.14 -14.92
C TYR A 48 3.62 -0.21 -15.10
N ALA A 49 4.71 -0.44 -14.38
CA ALA A 49 6.00 0.21 -14.62
C ALA A 49 6.86 -0.51 -15.66
N THR A 50 6.37 -1.60 -16.23
CA THR A 50 6.99 -2.41 -17.31
C THR A 50 5.97 -2.65 -18.40
N GLU A 51 6.34 -3.38 -19.46
CA GLU A 51 5.42 -3.88 -20.48
C GLU A 51 4.81 -5.25 -20.13
N ASP A 52 5.23 -5.86 -19.01
CA ASP A 52 4.70 -7.12 -18.51
C ASP A 52 3.37 -6.90 -17.77
N ASN A 53 2.35 -6.49 -18.53
CA ASN A 53 0.98 -6.30 -18.09
C ASN A 53 0.02 -6.50 -19.28
N PHE A 54 -1.28 -6.53 -19.01
CA PHE A 54 -2.31 -6.78 -20.04
C PHE A 54 -2.39 -5.68 -21.11
N LEU A 55 -1.92 -4.46 -20.82
CA LEU A 55 -1.89 -3.35 -21.79
C LEU A 55 -0.73 -3.49 -22.78
N LYS A 56 0.26 -4.36 -22.50
CA LYS A 56 1.53 -4.47 -23.23
C LYS A 56 2.24 -3.13 -23.40
N ALA A 57 2.12 -2.28 -22.38
CA ALA A 57 2.67 -0.93 -22.37
C ALA A 57 3.07 -0.49 -20.96
N LYS A 58 4.22 0.15 -20.83
CA LYS A 58 4.61 0.86 -19.64
C LYS A 58 3.75 2.13 -19.51
N VAL A 59 2.98 2.22 -18.43
CA VAL A 59 2.13 3.40 -18.16
C VAL A 59 2.55 4.17 -16.92
N TYR A 60 3.30 3.57 -15.98
CA TYR A 60 3.92 4.27 -14.85
C TYR A 60 5.32 4.75 -15.21
N ASP A 61 5.60 6.00 -14.89
CA ASP A 61 6.95 6.55 -14.98
C ASP A 61 7.80 6.18 -13.76
N CYS A 62 7.16 5.77 -12.66
CA CYS A 62 7.76 5.44 -11.38
C CYS A 62 7.24 4.09 -10.86
N ALA A 63 8.14 3.16 -10.50
CA ALA A 63 7.83 1.85 -9.96
C ALA A 63 7.71 1.83 -8.42
N GLU A 64 7.49 2.98 -7.78
CA GLU A 64 7.38 3.07 -6.33
C GLU A 64 5.93 2.93 -5.86
N CYS A 65 5.73 2.21 -4.77
CA CYS A 65 4.43 2.06 -4.15
C CYS A 65 4.14 3.23 -3.20
N PHE A 66 3.27 4.13 -3.62
CA PHE A 66 2.68 5.16 -2.76
C PHE A 66 1.26 4.73 -2.36
N LEU A 67 0.87 5.01 -1.13
CA LEU A 67 -0.46 4.75 -0.59
C LEU A 67 -0.80 5.81 0.45
N ARG A 68 -2.07 5.97 0.82
CA ARG A 68 -2.40 6.76 2.02
C ARG A 68 -1.85 6.07 3.26
N LEU A 69 -1.41 6.84 4.25
CA LEU A 69 -0.78 6.31 5.47
C LEU A 69 -1.64 5.26 6.16
N GLN A 70 -2.96 5.45 6.23
CA GLN A 70 -3.88 4.44 6.78
C GLN A 70 -3.81 3.11 6.02
N THR A 71 -3.64 3.14 4.69
CA THR A 71 -3.50 1.93 3.86
C THR A 71 -2.16 1.27 4.11
N VAL A 72 -1.08 2.06 4.21
CA VAL A 72 0.26 1.56 4.57
C VAL A 72 0.24 0.87 5.93
N LYS A 73 -0.34 1.49 6.98
CA LYS A 73 -0.44 0.89 8.31
C LYS A 73 -1.17 -0.46 8.29
N ALA A 74 -2.28 -0.54 7.55
CA ALA A 74 -3.04 -1.79 7.41
C ALA A 74 -2.26 -2.86 6.64
N LEU A 75 -1.54 -2.46 5.58
CA LEU A 75 -0.76 -3.37 4.75
C LEU A 75 0.47 -3.92 5.48
N VAL A 76 1.20 -3.09 6.22
CA VAL A 76 2.31 -3.52 7.09
C VAL A 76 1.80 -4.52 8.14
N LYS A 77 0.64 -4.26 8.75
CA LYS A 77 0.01 -5.21 9.68
C LYS A 77 -0.36 -6.54 9.02
N ALA A 78 -0.81 -6.51 7.75
CA ALA A 78 -1.10 -7.72 6.98
C ALA A 78 0.19 -8.49 6.69
N ASN A 79 1.22 -7.81 6.17
CA ASN A 79 2.51 -8.45 5.84
C ASN A 79 3.16 -9.10 7.06
N ALA A 80 3.14 -8.45 8.22
CA ALA A 80 3.63 -9.04 9.47
C ALA A 80 2.89 -10.34 9.87
N LYS A 81 1.61 -10.49 9.48
CA LYS A 81 0.86 -11.75 9.71
C LYS A 81 1.26 -12.83 8.69
N PHE A 82 1.54 -12.47 7.45
CA PHE A 82 2.04 -13.39 6.43
C PHE A 82 3.45 -13.86 6.79
N MET A 83 4.34 -12.97 7.22
CA MET A 83 5.71 -13.30 7.61
C MET A 83 5.76 -14.35 8.74
N ARG A 84 4.83 -14.30 9.70
CA ARG A 84 4.71 -15.37 10.72
C ARG A 84 4.32 -16.74 10.16
N LYS A 85 3.93 -16.80 8.90
CA LYS A 85 3.59 -18.03 8.18
C LYS A 85 4.63 -18.41 7.10
N GLY A 86 5.74 -17.65 7.04
CA GLY A 86 6.81 -17.87 6.06
C GLY A 86 6.57 -17.20 4.71
N TYR A 87 5.60 -16.27 4.59
CA TYR A 87 5.27 -15.59 3.34
C TYR A 87 5.48 -14.09 3.44
N ARG A 88 5.64 -13.42 2.30
CA ARG A 88 5.66 -11.96 2.17
C ARG A 88 4.70 -11.51 1.08
N ILE A 89 4.18 -10.30 1.22
CA ILE A 89 3.38 -9.68 0.16
C ILE A 89 4.32 -9.22 -0.96
N GLN A 90 3.98 -9.59 -2.20
CA GLN A 90 4.48 -8.98 -3.42
C GLN A 90 3.41 -8.06 -4.01
N LEU A 91 3.83 -6.88 -4.46
CA LEU A 91 2.95 -5.81 -4.95
C LEU A 91 3.01 -5.75 -6.46
N PHE A 92 1.84 -5.78 -7.11
CA PHE A 92 1.64 -5.58 -8.54
C PHE A 92 1.20 -4.15 -8.87
N ASP A 93 0.29 -3.58 -8.05
CA ASP A 93 -0.17 -2.19 -8.16
C ASP A 93 -0.52 -1.59 -6.80
N CYS A 94 -0.35 -0.26 -6.71
CA CYS A 94 -0.62 0.53 -5.52
C CYS A 94 -1.51 1.75 -5.88
N TYR A 95 -1.16 2.95 -5.43
CA TYR A 95 -1.83 4.15 -5.86
C TYR A 95 -1.56 4.40 -7.35
N ARG A 96 -2.64 4.65 -8.08
CA ARG A 96 -2.66 4.95 -9.51
C ARG A 96 -3.11 6.40 -9.71
N PRO A 97 -2.23 7.32 -10.14
CA PRO A 97 -2.66 8.68 -10.51
C PRO A 97 -3.79 8.67 -11.53
N LEU A 98 -4.72 9.63 -11.44
CA LEU A 98 -5.87 9.67 -12.36
C LEU A 98 -5.44 9.78 -13.84
N ASP A 99 -4.35 10.50 -14.14
CA ASP A 99 -3.83 10.59 -15.51
C ASP A 99 -3.33 9.22 -16.03
N ILE A 100 -2.80 8.38 -15.16
CA ILE A 100 -2.44 7.00 -15.52
C ILE A 100 -3.69 6.19 -15.83
N GLN A 101 -4.73 6.31 -15.01
CA GLN A 101 -6.03 5.68 -15.29
C GLN A 101 -6.57 6.09 -16.66
N LYS A 102 -6.48 7.39 -17.01
CA LYS A 102 -6.86 7.89 -18.33
C LYS A 102 -5.97 7.35 -19.45
N ARG A 103 -4.65 7.18 -19.20
CA ARG A 103 -3.72 6.56 -20.15
C ARG A 103 -4.10 5.11 -20.43
N MET A 104 -4.38 4.32 -19.38
CA MET A 104 -4.85 2.94 -19.50
C MET A 104 -6.16 2.87 -20.29
N TRP A 105 -7.12 3.74 -19.98
CA TRP A 105 -8.41 3.83 -20.68
C TRP A 105 -8.27 4.16 -22.17
N LYS A 106 -7.28 4.96 -22.56
CA LYS A 106 -7.01 5.25 -23.99
C LYS A 106 -6.52 4.02 -24.74
N ILE A 107 -5.86 3.08 -24.06
CA ILE A 107 -5.39 1.83 -24.65
C ILE A 107 -6.54 0.82 -24.72
N ILE A 108 -7.29 0.65 -23.63
CA ILE A 108 -8.42 -0.28 -23.53
C ILE A 108 -9.60 0.45 -22.87
N SER A 109 -10.56 0.93 -23.68
CA SER A 109 -11.78 1.61 -23.22
C SER A 109 -12.87 0.61 -22.86
N ASN A 110 -12.57 -0.37 -22.02
CA ASN A 110 -13.53 -1.36 -21.55
C ASN A 110 -13.62 -1.34 -20.01
N PRO A 111 -14.79 -1.00 -19.42
CA PRO A 111 -14.97 -0.90 -17.98
C PRO A 111 -14.84 -2.24 -17.25
N GLU A 112 -14.85 -3.37 -17.94
CA GLU A 112 -14.57 -4.69 -17.37
C GLU A 112 -13.07 -4.87 -17.06
N TYR A 113 -12.18 -4.15 -17.77
CA TYR A 113 -10.72 -4.28 -17.66
C TYR A 113 -10.08 -3.06 -17.02
N VAL A 114 -10.59 -1.88 -17.33
CA VAL A 114 -10.07 -0.60 -16.82
C VAL A 114 -11.22 0.21 -16.26
N ALA A 115 -11.18 0.58 -15.00
CA ALA A 115 -12.22 1.42 -14.40
C ALA A 115 -12.35 2.75 -15.16
N ASP A 116 -13.60 3.15 -15.42
CA ASP A 116 -13.91 4.43 -16.09
C ASP A 116 -13.28 5.61 -15.33
N PRO A 117 -12.36 6.37 -15.95
CA PRO A 117 -11.67 7.46 -15.29
C PRO A 117 -12.60 8.62 -14.87
N ALA A 118 -13.82 8.72 -15.42
CA ALA A 118 -14.81 9.69 -14.96
C ALA A 118 -15.34 9.36 -13.56
N LYS A 119 -15.36 8.08 -13.19
CA LYS A 119 -15.76 7.58 -11.86
C LYS A 119 -14.55 7.44 -10.94
N GLY A 120 -13.39 7.14 -11.50
CA GLY A 120 -12.18 6.76 -10.81
C GLY A 120 -12.27 5.39 -10.14
N SER A 121 -11.12 4.90 -9.67
CA SER A 121 -10.99 3.64 -8.93
C SER A 121 -10.54 3.91 -7.48
N ILE A 122 -10.53 2.87 -6.65
CA ILE A 122 -9.97 2.97 -5.29
C ILE A 122 -8.44 3.10 -5.34
N HIS A 123 -7.77 2.59 -6.39
CA HIS A 123 -6.36 2.88 -6.64
C HIS A 123 -6.10 4.38 -6.79
N ASN A 124 -6.97 5.11 -7.48
CA ASN A 124 -6.84 6.58 -7.62
C ASN A 124 -7.04 7.34 -6.30
N ARG A 125 -7.52 6.66 -5.26
CA ARG A 125 -7.74 7.20 -3.92
C ARG A 125 -6.62 6.83 -2.94
N GLY A 126 -5.64 5.98 -3.36
CA GLY A 126 -4.55 5.49 -2.51
C GLY A 126 -4.99 4.49 -1.46
N GLY A 127 -6.10 3.81 -1.70
CA GLY A 127 -6.70 2.85 -0.78
C GLY A 127 -6.85 1.43 -1.31
N ALA A 128 -6.34 1.12 -2.51
CA ALA A 128 -6.33 -0.22 -3.08
C ALA A 128 -4.91 -0.71 -3.32
N VAL A 129 -4.75 -2.03 -3.31
CA VAL A 129 -3.53 -2.74 -3.68
C VAL A 129 -3.87 -3.98 -4.46
N ASP A 130 -3.05 -4.28 -5.49
CA ASP A 130 -3.03 -5.56 -6.17
C ASP A 130 -1.79 -6.33 -5.73
N ILE A 131 -1.98 -7.55 -5.23
CA ILE A 131 -0.94 -8.28 -4.52
C ILE A 131 -1.00 -9.78 -4.77
N THR A 132 0.15 -10.43 -4.55
CA THR A 132 0.26 -11.87 -4.32
C THR A 132 1.10 -12.17 -3.09
N LEU A 133 1.37 -13.44 -2.83
CA LEU A 133 2.27 -13.91 -1.80
C LEU A 133 3.49 -14.57 -2.43
N VAL A 134 4.65 -14.35 -1.82
CA VAL A 134 5.88 -15.09 -2.11
C VAL A 134 6.34 -15.84 -0.86
N ASP A 135 6.98 -16.98 -1.06
CA ASP A 135 7.63 -17.75 -0.01
C ASP A 135 8.98 -17.14 0.43
N ALA A 136 9.74 -17.86 1.27
CA ALA A 136 11.03 -17.42 1.76
C ALA A 136 12.09 -17.28 0.65
N ASP A 137 11.97 -18.07 -0.41
CA ASP A 137 12.88 -18.07 -1.57
C ASP A 137 12.47 -17.02 -2.62
N GLY A 138 11.35 -16.31 -2.40
CA GLY A 138 10.83 -15.29 -3.31
C GLY A 138 9.98 -15.85 -4.45
N LYS A 139 9.60 -17.11 -4.40
CA LYS A 139 8.74 -17.74 -5.38
C LYS A 139 7.27 -17.40 -5.07
N GLU A 140 6.52 -16.99 -6.09
CA GLU A 140 5.07 -16.73 -5.96
C GLU A 140 4.31 -18.01 -5.63
N LEU A 141 3.31 -17.90 -4.75
CA LEU A 141 2.32 -18.93 -4.54
C LEU A 141 1.41 -19.04 -5.77
N ASP A 142 1.09 -20.26 -6.14
CA ASP A 142 0.13 -20.49 -7.24
C ASP A 142 -1.27 -20.01 -6.82
N MET A 143 -1.79 -19.01 -7.54
CA MET A 143 -3.13 -18.46 -7.37
C MET A 143 -4.10 -18.91 -8.47
N GLY A 144 -3.68 -19.85 -9.36
CA GLY A 144 -4.50 -20.47 -10.40
C GLY A 144 -4.69 -19.65 -11.66
N THR A 145 -4.47 -18.35 -11.61
CA THR A 145 -4.39 -17.45 -12.78
C THR A 145 -3.29 -16.43 -12.57
N SER A 146 -2.80 -15.85 -13.65
CA SER A 146 -1.94 -14.68 -13.59
C SER A 146 -2.68 -13.45 -13.03
N PHE A 147 -1.93 -12.45 -12.61
CA PHE A 147 -2.44 -11.10 -12.40
C PHE A 147 -3.09 -10.58 -13.69
N ASP A 148 -4.17 -9.81 -13.58
CA ASP A 148 -4.96 -9.27 -14.70
C ASP A 148 -5.51 -10.34 -15.66
N PHE A 149 -5.77 -11.54 -15.18
CA PHE A 149 -6.51 -12.52 -15.95
C PHE A 149 -8.01 -12.19 -15.94
N PHE A 150 -8.57 -11.85 -17.10
CA PHE A 150 -9.97 -11.44 -17.27
C PHE A 150 -10.88 -12.61 -17.62
N GLY A 151 -11.08 -13.49 -16.64
CA GLY A 151 -11.98 -14.62 -16.75
C GLY A 151 -12.57 -14.98 -15.40
N PRO A 152 -13.64 -15.80 -15.37
CA PRO A 152 -14.29 -16.21 -14.12
C PRO A 152 -13.35 -16.94 -13.17
N GLU A 153 -12.27 -17.55 -13.69
CA GLU A 153 -11.24 -18.26 -12.93
C GLU A 153 -10.48 -17.35 -11.98
N ALA A 154 -10.42 -16.04 -12.25
CA ALA A 154 -9.81 -15.05 -11.36
C ALA A 154 -10.68 -14.78 -10.11
N GLY A 155 -11.96 -15.08 -10.16
CA GLY A 155 -12.89 -14.81 -9.08
C GLY A 155 -12.62 -15.66 -7.83
N HIS A 156 -12.88 -15.04 -6.67
CA HIS A 156 -12.73 -15.71 -5.37
C HIS A 156 -13.66 -16.91 -5.15
N TYR A 157 -14.74 -17.00 -5.91
CA TYR A 157 -15.78 -18.04 -5.78
C TYR A 157 -15.75 -19.04 -6.93
N PHE A 158 -14.68 -19.05 -7.74
CA PHE A 158 -14.52 -20.04 -8.77
C PHE A 158 -14.12 -21.38 -8.15
N ASP A 159 -14.98 -22.39 -8.31
CA ASP A 159 -14.86 -23.65 -7.57
C ASP A 159 -13.92 -24.67 -8.24
N ASN A 160 -13.74 -24.60 -9.56
CA ASN A 160 -12.95 -25.57 -10.30
C ASN A 160 -11.44 -25.21 -10.32
N LEU A 161 -10.85 -25.09 -9.13
CA LEU A 161 -9.42 -24.87 -8.92
C LEU A 161 -8.82 -26.02 -8.12
N PRO A 162 -7.52 -26.32 -8.27
CA PRO A 162 -6.79 -27.22 -7.39
C PRO A 162 -6.92 -26.80 -5.91
N ASP A 163 -6.91 -27.76 -5.00
CA ASP A 163 -7.09 -27.48 -3.56
C ASP A 163 -6.01 -26.55 -3.01
N GLU A 164 -4.76 -26.74 -3.43
CA GLU A 164 -3.64 -25.85 -3.06
C GLU A 164 -3.91 -24.39 -3.45
N VAL A 165 -4.41 -24.16 -4.66
CA VAL A 165 -4.77 -22.80 -5.14
C VAL A 165 -5.88 -22.20 -4.30
N LYS A 166 -6.91 -22.98 -3.98
CA LYS A 166 -8.01 -22.56 -3.10
C LYS A 166 -7.50 -22.17 -1.72
N GLU A 167 -6.59 -22.96 -1.14
CA GLU A 167 -5.96 -22.70 0.16
C GLU A 167 -5.12 -21.42 0.12
N ASN A 168 -4.32 -21.20 -0.92
CA ASN A 168 -3.50 -20.01 -1.11
C ASN A 168 -4.37 -18.74 -1.19
N ARG A 169 -5.42 -18.75 -2.04
CA ARG A 169 -6.38 -17.63 -2.13
C ARG A 169 -7.11 -17.38 -0.82
N LEU A 170 -7.50 -18.44 -0.12
CA LEU A 170 -8.20 -18.34 1.16
C LEU A 170 -7.27 -17.76 2.24
N LEU A 171 -5.99 -18.16 2.27
CA LEU A 171 -4.97 -17.59 3.16
C LEU A 171 -4.82 -16.09 2.91
N LEU A 172 -4.63 -15.69 1.65
CA LEU A 172 -4.50 -14.30 1.23
C LEU A 172 -5.73 -13.49 1.66
N LYS A 173 -6.92 -13.92 1.26
CA LYS A 173 -8.21 -13.26 1.56
C LYS A 173 -8.43 -13.08 3.07
N ARG A 174 -8.25 -14.14 3.85
CA ARG A 174 -8.51 -14.12 5.30
C ARG A 174 -7.60 -13.15 6.04
N ILE A 175 -6.31 -13.10 5.70
CA ILE A 175 -5.37 -12.22 6.38
C ILE A 175 -5.61 -10.77 5.98
N MET A 176 -5.87 -10.49 4.70
CA MET A 176 -6.19 -9.15 4.23
C MET A 176 -7.47 -8.62 4.89
N GLN A 177 -8.55 -9.42 4.93
CA GLN A 177 -9.79 -9.03 5.59
C GLN A 177 -9.61 -8.78 7.09
N LYS A 178 -8.84 -9.62 7.81
CA LYS A 178 -8.48 -9.43 9.23
C LYS A 178 -7.56 -8.23 9.47
N SER A 179 -7.04 -7.63 8.42
CA SER A 179 -6.17 -6.45 8.47
C SER A 179 -6.88 -5.17 8.04
N GLY A 180 -8.18 -5.24 7.72
CA GLY A 180 -9.03 -4.09 7.42
C GLY A 180 -9.32 -3.89 5.94
N PHE A 181 -8.95 -4.83 5.08
CA PHE A 181 -9.26 -4.78 3.66
C PHE A 181 -10.57 -5.52 3.33
N ILE A 182 -11.11 -5.20 2.16
CA ILE A 182 -12.25 -5.88 1.52
C ILE A 182 -11.69 -6.46 0.22
N SER A 183 -11.92 -7.75 -0.01
CA SER A 183 -11.58 -8.42 -1.28
C SER A 183 -12.55 -7.99 -2.37
N PHE A 184 -12.09 -7.98 -3.62
CA PHE A 184 -12.94 -7.78 -4.78
C PHE A 184 -13.32 -9.15 -5.36
N ASP A 185 -14.61 -9.41 -5.57
CA ASP A 185 -15.07 -10.78 -5.79
C ASP A 185 -14.59 -11.39 -7.11
N SER A 186 -14.42 -10.60 -8.16
CA SER A 186 -13.97 -11.06 -9.48
C SER A 186 -12.44 -11.17 -9.63
N GLU A 187 -11.66 -10.68 -8.64
CA GLU A 187 -10.20 -10.58 -8.73
C GLU A 187 -9.53 -11.03 -7.44
N TRP A 188 -8.80 -12.14 -7.46
CA TRP A 188 -8.17 -12.69 -6.26
C TRP A 188 -7.04 -11.78 -5.71
N TRP A 189 -6.44 -10.95 -6.54
CA TRP A 189 -5.32 -10.07 -6.20
C TRP A 189 -5.75 -8.73 -5.59
N HIS A 190 -6.98 -8.26 -5.88
CA HIS A 190 -7.42 -6.89 -5.58
C HIS A 190 -8.03 -6.74 -4.17
N TYR A 191 -7.52 -5.77 -3.41
CA TYR A 191 -7.97 -5.48 -2.05
C TYR A 191 -8.13 -3.99 -1.82
N ASN A 192 -9.34 -3.58 -1.38
CA ASN A 192 -9.66 -2.22 -1.00
C ASN A 192 -9.61 -2.05 0.52
N LEU A 193 -8.92 -1.02 1.04
CA LEU A 193 -9.05 -0.68 2.45
C LEU A 193 -10.50 -0.25 2.75
N LYS A 194 -11.05 -0.68 3.87
CA LYS A 194 -12.39 -0.26 4.31
C LYS A 194 -12.50 1.26 4.36
N ASN A 195 -13.61 1.80 3.83
CA ASN A 195 -13.88 3.23 3.73
C ASN A 195 -12.98 4.03 2.77
N ALA A 196 -12.05 3.42 2.05
CA ALA A 196 -11.21 4.13 1.07
C ALA A 196 -12.01 4.82 -0.05
N SER A 197 -13.24 4.37 -0.32
CA SER A 197 -14.16 5.05 -1.25
C SER A 197 -14.54 6.46 -0.83
N LYS A 198 -14.40 6.82 0.45
CA LYS A 198 -14.64 8.17 0.99
C LYS A 198 -13.50 9.14 0.68
N GLU A 199 -12.31 8.60 0.35
CA GLU A 199 -11.17 9.42 -0.01
C GLU A 199 -11.35 10.04 -1.40
N LYS A 200 -10.80 11.25 -1.57
CA LYS A 200 -10.84 11.93 -2.87
C LYS A 200 -9.93 11.22 -3.87
N VAL A 201 -10.38 11.14 -5.13
CA VAL A 201 -9.53 10.79 -6.27
C VAL A 201 -8.38 11.79 -6.33
N SER A 202 -7.17 11.29 -6.59
CA SER A 202 -5.96 12.09 -6.62
C SER A 202 -5.25 11.95 -7.97
N ASN A 203 -4.49 12.99 -8.31
CA ASN A 203 -3.55 12.98 -9.43
C ASN A 203 -2.14 13.37 -8.97
N ALA A 204 -1.83 13.18 -7.68
CA ALA A 204 -0.50 13.41 -7.15
C ALA A 204 0.53 12.54 -7.89
N LYS A 205 1.70 13.10 -8.16
CA LYS A 205 2.80 12.43 -8.85
C LYS A 205 4.07 12.64 -8.05
N TRP A 206 4.94 11.66 -8.07
CA TRP A 206 6.27 11.71 -7.47
C TRP A 206 7.30 11.39 -8.52
N LEU A 207 8.45 12.02 -8.41
CA LEU A 207 9.64 11.62 -9.17
C LEU A 207 10.25 10.40 -8.50
N CYS A 208 10.60 9.39 -9.29
CA CYS A 208 11.51 8.34 -8.83
C CYS A 208 12.94 8.88 -8.85
N GLU A 209 13.63 8.69 -7.74
CA GLU A 209 15.06 8.89 -7.64
C GLU A 209 15.81 7.67 -8.17
#